data_7ed0e3f580b551d2c78a6873a77eb471
#
_entry.id   7ed0e3f580b551d2c78a6873a77eb471
#
_cell.length_a   1.000
_cell.length_b   1.000
_cell.length_c   1.000
_cell.angle_alpha   90.00
_cell.angle_beta   90.00
_cell.angle_gamma   90.00
#
_symmetry.space_group_name_H-M   'P 1'
#
loop_
_entity.id
_entity.type
_entity.pdbx_description
1 polymer ?
#
loop_
_entity_poly.entity_id
_entity_poly.type
_entity_poly.pdbx_seq_one_letter_code
_entity_poly.pdbx_strand_id
1 'polypeptide(L)'
;MNHKTILGAVFVLALILTACAPAPAEPTVTLPPTEPPVEPSVTEPPVSTEPPVATDTAAAAETPTVAVPVTGEATINVSESTEFGPILVDGEGMSLYVFMADTQNSGTSTCGDDDGCATEWPPLISQGSPVAGEGVDATLLGTITRDDGSLQVTYNGWPLYLFEEDTAAGDTNGQGLEEFGGLWFLVSPEGEAIQQ
;
A
#
# COMPACT_ATOMS: atom_id res chain seq x y z
N MET A 1 -64.61 9.58 27.32
CA MET A 1 -65.16 8.24 27.06
C MET A 1 -64.61 7.78 25.73
N ASN A 2 -63.58 7.13 25.71
CA ASN A 2 -63.16 5.76 25.64
C ASN A 2 -63.75 4.96 24.48
N HIS A 3 -62.97 4.58 23.51
CA HIS A 3 -63.03 3.23 22.97
C HIS A 3 -61.67 2.84 22.33
N LYS A 4 -61.03 1.90 22.97
CA LYS A 4 -59.88 1.11 22.46
C LYS A 4 -60.40 0.14 21.41
N THR A 5 -59.82 0.15 20.22
CA THR A 5 -60.00 -0.93 19.26
C THR A 5 -58.66 -1.62 19.08
N ILE A 6 -58.57 -2.83 19.58
CA ILE A 6 -57.47 -3.77 19.43
C ILE A 6 -57.69 -4.48 18.08
N LEU A 7 -56.79 -4.31 17.14
CA LEU A 7 -56.77 -5.10 15.91
C LEU A 7 -55.62 -6.10 15.98
N GLY A 8 -56.00 -7.37 16.12
CA GLY A 8 -55.05 -8.49 16.17
C GLY A 8 -54.45 -8.75 14.81
N ALA A 9 -53.14 -8.79 14.73
CA ALA A 9 -52.41 -9.24 13.58
C ALA A 9 -52.20 -10.77 13.66
N VAL A 10 -52.82 -11.46 12.69
CA VAL A 10 -52.62 -12.91 12.48
C VAL A 10 -51.29 -13.10 11.76
N PHE A 11 -50.32 -13.70 12.43
CA PHE A 11 -49.06 -14.17 11.83
C PHE A 11 -49.33 -15.48 11.07
N VAL A 12 -49.29 -15.43 9.75
CA VAL A 12 -49.22 -16.65 8.91
C VAL A 12 -47.76 -17.05 8.78
N LEU A 13 -47.42 -18.16 9.44
CA LEU A 13 -46.11 -18.79 9.36
C LEU A 13 -46.06 -19.62 8.08
N ALA A 14 -45.43 -19.13 7.02
CA ALA A 14 -45.14 -19.89 5.82
C ALA A 14 -43.86 -20.70 6.01
N LEU A 15 -43.99 -22.05 6.17
CA LEU A 15 -42.86 -22.96 6.07
C LEU A 15 -42.39 -23.09 4.63
N ILE A 16 -41.20 -22.61 4.35
CA ILE A 16 -40.51 -22.86 3.09
C ILE A 16 -39.65 -24.08 3.25
N LEU A 17 -40.05 -25.20 2.62
CA LEU A 17 -39.20 -26.39 2.47
C LEU A 17 -38.14 -26.08 1.40
N THR A 18 -36.91 -25.91 1.81
CA THR A 18 -35.76 -25.90 0.93
C THR A 18 -35.36 -27.29 0.53
N ALA A 19 -35.63 -27.67 -0.73
CA ALA A 19 -35.16 -28.90 -1.32
C ALA A 19 -33.62 -28.80 -1.56
N CYS A 20 -32.86 -29.73 -1.00
CA CYS A 20 -31.44 -29.92 -1.35
C CYS A 20 -31.34 -30.43 -2.79
N ALA A 21 -30.79 -29.62 -3.69
CA ALA A 21 -30.33 -30.09 -4.99
C ALA A 21 -28.87 -30.59 -4.86
N PRO A 22 -28.47 -31.70 -5.49
CA PRO A 22 -27.08 -32.15 -5.50
C PRO A 22 -26.21 -31.22 -6.35
N ALA A 23 -24.99 -30.94 -5.86
CA ALA A 23 -24.00 -30.11 -6.55
C ALA A 23 -23.57 -30.73 -7.89
N PRO A 24 -23.34 -29.93 -8.94
CA PRO A 24 -22.77 -30.45 -10.19
C PRO A 24 -21.31 -30.84 -9.97
N ALA A 25 -20.93 -32.01 -10.57
CA ALA A 25 -19.59 -32.53 -10.55
C ALA A 25 -18.59 -31.57 -11.20
N GLU A 26 -17.45 -31.34 -10.55
CA GLU A 26 -16.33 -30.56 -11.07
C GLU A 26 -15.72 -31.21 -12.31
N PRO A 27 -15.36 -30.45 -13.34
CA PRO A 27 -14.65 -31.00 -14.49
C PRO A 27 -13.22 -31.39 -14.07
N THR A 28 -12.86 -32.64 -14.29
CA THR A 28 -11.52 -33.18 -14.12
C THR A 28 -10.58 -32.46 -15.13
N VAL A 29 -9.70 -31.60 -14.64
CA VAL A 29 -8.64 -30.99 -15.46
C VAL A 29 -7.56 -32.03 -15.67
N THR A 30 -7.50 -32.56 -16.90
CA THR A 30 -6.41 -33.44 -17.35
C THR A 30 -5.19 -32.57 -17.63
N LEU A 31 -4.14 -32.75 -16.85
CA LEU A 31 -2.84 -32.11 -17.07
C LEU A 31 -2.21 -32.65 -18.36
N PRO A 32 -1.64 -31.79 -19.22
CA PRO A 32 -0.85 -32.26 -20.38
C PRO A 32 0.47 -32.91 -19.89
N PRO A 33 1.04 -33.84 -20.67
CA PRO A 33 2.27 -34.53 -20.30
C PRO A 33 3.45 -33.57 -20.23
N THR A 34 4.21 -33.72 -19.16
CA THR A 34 5.47 -33.00 -18.90
C THR A 34 6.51 -33.37 -19.95
N GLU A 35 6.96 -32.39 -20.72
CA GLU A 35 8.10 -32.51 -21.61
C GLU A 35 9.39 -32.63 -20.79
N PRO A 36 10.35 -33.52 -21.17
CA PRO A 36 11.59 -33.69 -20.44
C PRO A 36 12.51 -32.47 -20.54
N PRO A 37 13.32 -32.19 -19.50
CA PRO A 37 14.22 -31.03 -19.49
C PRO A 37 15.30 -31.14 -20.57
N VAL A 38 15.45 -30.09 -21.34
CA VAL A 38 16.60 -29.93 -22.26
C VAL A 38 17.82 -29.53 -21.43
N GLU A 39 18.84 -30.39 -21.46
CA GLU A 39 20.15 -30.14 -20.86
C GLU A 39 20.81 -28.89 -21.47
N PRO A 40 21.29 -27.92 -20.69
CA PRO A 40 22.07 -26.83 -21.22
C PRO A 40 23.49 -27.33 -21.56
N SER A 41 23.85 -27.22 -22.84
CA SER A 41 25.18 -27.46 -23.35
C SER A 41 26.17 -26.49 -22.71
N VAL A 42 27.13 -27.05 -21.99
CA VAL A 42 28.23 -26.32 -21.36
C VAL A 42 29.20 -25.92 -22.49
N THR A 43 29.29 -24.64 -22.78
CA THR A 43 30.37 -24.06 -23.58
C THR A 43 31.40 -23.45 -22.60
N GLU A 44 32.56 -24.06 -22.61
CA GLU A 44 33.75 -23.68 -21.82
C GLU A 44 34.27 -22.30 -22.25
N PRO A 45 34.56 -21.36 -21.30
CA PRO A 45 35.21 -20.10 -21.66
C PRO A 45 36.73 -20.25 -21.75
N PRO A 46 37.43 -19.47 -22.62
CA PRO A 46 38.88 -19.51 -22.73
C PRO A 46 39.55 -18.86 -21.49
N VAL A 47 40.59 -19.55 -21.05
CA VAL A 47 41.58 -19.11 -20.06
C VAL A 47 42.25 -17.81 -20.52
N SER A 48 42.27 -16.79 -19.72
CA SER A 48 43.18 -15.67 -19.86
C SER A 48 43.74 -15.24 -18.49
N THR A 49 44.97 -15.61 -18.36
CA THR A 49 46.13 -14.94 -17.71
C THR A 49 45.87 -13.99 -16.54
N GLU A 50 46.40 -14.44 -15.39
CA GLU A 50 46.78 -13.72 -14.17
C GLU A 50 48.00 -12.79 -14.38
N PRO A 51 48.42 -12.02 -13.36
CA PRO A 51 47.93 -10.83 -12.67
C PRO A 51 48.94 -9.67 -12.74
N PRO A 52 48.75 -8.61 -11.97
CA PRO A 52 49.60 -8.39 -10.79
C PRO A 52 48.90 -7.94 -9.51
N VAL A 53 49.37 -8.56 -8.48
CA VAL A 53 49.60 -8.20 -7.08
C VAL A 53 49.17 -6.82 -6.61
N ALA A 54 48.27 -6.90 -5.64
CA ALA A 54 48.17 -6.27 -4.33
C ALA A 54 48.53 -4.80 -4.15
N THR A 55 47.66 -4.13 -3.52
CA THR A 55 47.99 -3.37 -2.30
C THR A 55 46.78 -3.35 -1.38
N ASP A 56 46.96 -3.87 -0.20
CA ASP A 56 46.14 -3.70 0.97
C ASP A 56 45.78 -2.23 1.13
N THR A 57 44.50 -1.89 1.04
CA THR A 57 44.02 -0.63 1.56
C THR A 57 42.76 -0.95 2.33
N ALA A 58 42.86 -0.66 3.63
CA ALA A 58 41.84 -0.80 4.65
C ALA A 58 40.43 -0.51 4.14
N ALA A 59 39.50 -1.40 4.48
CA ALA A 59 38.09 -1.17 4.40
C ALA A 59 37.72 0.12 5.14
N ALA A 60 37.52 1.19 4.40
CA ALA A 60 36.81 2.35 4.90
C ALA A 60 35.36 1.89 5.07
N ALA A 61 34.86 1.95 6.31
CA ALA A 61 33.49 1.82 6.64
C ALA A 61 32.73 2.84 5.76
N GLU A 62 31.93 2.33 4.82
CA GLU A 62 31.03 3.17 4.06
C GLU A 62 30.02 3.72 5.04
N THR A 63 30.21 4.99 5.38
CA THR A 63 29.18 5.81 6.00
C THR A 63 27.98 5.76 5.04
N PRO A 64 26.75 5.44 5.49
CA PRO A 64 25.59 5.48 4.61
C PRO A 64 25.55 6.89 4.01
N THR A 65 25.80 6.98 2.71
CA THR A 65 25.60 8.21 1.95
C THR A 65 24.12 8.45 1.95
N VAL A 66 23.67 9.40 2.75
CA VAL A 66 22.30 9.93 2.67
C VAL A 66 22.14 10.43 1.24
N ALA A 67 21.37 9.72 0.46
CA ALA A 67 21.03 10.15 -0.90
C ALA A 67 20.35 11.52 -0.78
N VAL A 68 20.98 12.56 -1.34
CA VAL A 68 20.37 13.88 -1.43
C VAL A 68 19.23 13.72 -2.45
N PRO A 69 17.96 13.98 -2.11
CA PRO A 69 16.87 13.84 -3.06
C PRO A 69 17.13 14.75 -4.27
N VAL A 70 17.05 14.18 -5.46
CA VAL A 70 17.01 14.97 -6.67
C VAL A 70 15.68 15.71 -6.70
N THR A 71 15.69 16.96 -7.13
CA THR A 71 14.50 17.82 -7.14
C THR A 71 13.31 17.12 -7.78
N GLY A 72 12.27 16.84 -6.97
CA GLY A 72 11.04 16.17 -7.42
C GLY A 72 10.83 14.74 -6.91
N GLU A 73 11.78 14.13 -6.21
CA GLU A 73 11.59 12.86 -5.51
C GLU A 73 10.95 13.09 -4.14
N ALA A 74 9.90 12.31 -3.82
CA ALA A 74 9.28 12.38 -2.51
C ALA A 74 10.18 11.75 -1.45
N THR A 75 10.35 12.44 -0.32
CA THR A 75 11.05 11.91 0.86
C THR A 75 10.02 11.53 1.90
N ILE A 76 10.16 10.36 2.50
CA ILE A 76 9.32 9.86 3.58
C ILE A 76 10.16 9.75 4.84
N ASN A 77 9.65 10.23 5.97
CA ASN A 77 10.30 10.21 7.28
C ASN A 77 9.38 9.59 8.32
N VAL A 78 9.93 9.28 9.51
CA VAL A 78 9.15 8.95 10.70
C VAL A 78 9.12 10.17 11.61
N SER A 79 7.94 10.49 12.15
CA SER A 79 7.73 11.53 13.15
C SER A 79 6.97 10.97 14.35
N GLU A 80 7.22 11.51 15.54
CA GLU A 80 6.50 11.14 16.75
C GLU A 80 5.22 11.97 16.89
N SER A 81 4.06 11.31 16.76
CA SER A 81 2.79 11.88 17.18
C SER A 81 2.57 11.66 18.67
N THR A 82 2.08 12.67 19.37
CA THR A 82 1.80 12.56 20.82
C THR A 82 0.59 11.68 21.14
N GLU A 83 -0.28 11.45 20.15
CA GLU A 83 -1.50 10.68 20.29
C GLU A 83 -1.38 9.28 19.71
N PHE A 84 -0.72 9.15 18.54
CA PHE A 84 -0.68 7.91 17.75
C PHE A 84 0.68 7.21 17.77
N GLY A 85 1.70 7.78 18.46
CA GLY A 85 3.07 7.27 18.45
C GLY A 85 3.79 7.57 17.13
N PRO A 86 4.74 6.73 16.70
CA PRO A 86 5.50 6.97 15.48
C PRO A 86 4.61 6.78 14.24
N ILE A 87 4.62 7.79 13.36
CA ILE A 87 3.86 7.85 12.11
C ILE A 87 4.76 8.19 10.94
N LEU A 88 4.34 7.85 9.73
CA LEU A 88 4.99 8.32 8.52
C LEU A 88 4.56 9.75 8.19
N VAL A 89 5.53 10.55 7.77
CA VAL A 89 5.33 11.90 7.28
C VAL A 89 6.13 12.10 5.99
N ASP A 90 5.75 13.11 5.20
CA ASP A 90 6.52 13.52 4.02
C ASP A 90 7.78 14.32 4.39
N GLY A 91 8.49 14.85 3.37
CA GLY A 91 9.69 15.68 3.55
C GLY A 91 9.44 17.03 4.24
N GLU A 92 8.21 17.48 4.33
CA GLU A 92 7.77 18.73 4.95
C GLU A 92 7.18 18.49 6.35
N GLY A 93 7.04 17.21 6.74
CA GLY A 93 6.51 16.78 8.04
C GLY A 93 4.99 16.64 8.06
N MET A 94 4.34 16.62 6.89
CA MET A 94 2.90 16.39 6.75
C MET A 94 2.58 14.92 6.92
N SER A 95 1.51 14.60 7.65
CA SER A 95 1.11 13.22 7.93
C SER A 95 0.71 12.46 6.68
N LEU A 96 1.06 11.17 6.64
CA LEU A 96 0.73 10.29 5.54
C LEU A 96 -0.34 9.27 5.94
N TYR A 97 -1.26 9.05 5.01
CA TYR A 97 -2.44 8.22 5.22
C TYR A 97 -2.53 7.09 4.20
N VAL A 98 -3.26 6.05 4.59
CA VAL A 98 -3.72 4.98 3.71
C VAL A 98 -5.24 4.94 3.68
N PHE A 99 -5.79 4.55 2.53
CA PHE A 99 -7.21 4.41 2.28
C PHE A 99 -7.62 2.94 2.35
N MET A 100 -8.54 2.59 3.25
CA MET A 100 -8.93 1.19 3.47
C MET A 100 -9.83 0.62 2.37
N ALA A 101 -10.32 1.43 1.42
CA ALA A 101 -10.96 0.94 0.22
C ALA A 101 -9.94 0.53 -0.87
N ASP A 102 -8.69 0.96 -0.76
CA ASP A 102 -7.61 0.44 -1.58
C ASP A 102 -7.32 -1.03 -1.23
N THR A 103 -6.72 -1.74 -2.17
CA THR A 103 -6.22 -3.10 -1.92
C THR A 103 -4.71 -3.06 -1.89
N GLN A 104 -4.13 -3.46 -0.76
CA GLN A 104 -2.67 -3.55 -0.58
C GLN A 104 -2.04 -4.41 -1.68
N ASN A 105 -0.94 -3.95 -2.27
CA ASN A 105 -0.22 -4.60 -3.35
C ASN A 105 -1.02 -4.80 -4.66
N SER A 106 -2.14 -4.09 -4.84
CA SER A 106 -2.93 -4.16 -6.09
C SER A 106 -2.23 -3.50 -7.28
N GLY A 107 -1.33 -2.56 -7.02
CA GLY A 107 -0.71 -1.73 -8.05
C GLY A 107 -1.62 -0.59 -8.55
N THR A 108 -2.75 -0.36 -7.89
CA THR A 108 -3.72 0.68 -8.24
C THR A 108 -4.22 1.41 -7.00
N SER A 109 -4.74 2.63 -7.19
CA SER A 109 -5.48 3.41 -6.20
C SER A 109 -6.95 3.48 -6.60
N THR A 110 -7.86 3.47 -5.63
CA THR A 110 -9.30 3.67 -5.85
C THR A 110 -9.73 5.13 -5.61
N CYS A 111 -8.85 5.96 -5.03
CA CYS A 111 -9.07 7.38 -4.83
C CYS A 111 -8.69 8.16 -6.10
N GLY A 112 -9.67 8.42 -6.96
CA GLY A 112 -9.52 9.10 -8.24
C GLY A 112 -9.90 10.58 -8.19
N ASP A 113 -9.84 11.24 -9.36
CA ASP A 113 -10.21 12.65 -9.51
C ASP A 113 -11.71 12.84 -9.80
N ASP A 114 -12.38 11.79 -10.29
CA ASP A 114 -13.76 11.88 -10.82
C ASP A 114 -14.80 12.20 -9.74
N ASP A 115 -14.57 11.76 -8.50
CA ASP A 115 -15.45 11.95 -7.35
C ASP A 115 -14.93 12.98 -6.34
N GLY A 116 -13.79 13.61 -6.63
CA GLY A 116 -13.15 14.60 -5.77
C GLY A 116 -12.25 14.01 -4.69
N CYS A 117 -12.10 12.69 -4.62
CA CYS A 117 -11.28 12.02 -3.62
C CYS A 117 -9.83 12.52 -3.66
N ALA A 118 -9.19 12.54 -4.83
CA ALA A 118 -7.81 13.00 -4.97
C ALA A 118 -7.61 14.51 -4.74
N THR A 119 -8.70 15.28 -4.65
CA THR A 119 -8.65 16.70 -4.26
C THR A 119 -8.55 16.85 -2.75
N GLU A 120 -9.37 16.12 -2.00
CA GLU A 120 -9.42 16.15 -0.54
C GLU A 120 -8.30 15.30 0.09
N TRP A 121 -7.96 14.20 -0.59
CA TRP A 121 -6.87 13.28 -0.22
C TRP A 121 -5.82 13.22 -1.34
N PRO A 122 -4.98 14.26 -1.46
CA PRO A 122 -3.98 14.30 -2.52
C PRO A 122 -3.03 13.11 -2.45
N PRO A 123 -2.81 12.38 -3.57
CA PRO A 123 -1.82 11.31 -3.61
C PRO A 123 -0.41 11.89 -3.41
N LEU A 124 0.42 11.20 -2.63
CA LEU A 124 1.83 11.57 -2.52
C LEU A 124 2.55 11.20 -3.81
N ILE A 125 2.87 12.21 -4.63
CA ILE A 125 3.50 12.03 -5.94
C ILE A 125 5.02 12.15 -5.84
N SER A 126 5.74 11.29 -6.57
CA SER A 126 7.19 11.35 -6.76
C SER A 126 7.53 11.39 -8.24
N GLN A 127 8.56 12.17 -8.62
CA GLN A 127 9.05 12.20 -10.01
C GLN A 127 10.07 11.08 -10.33
N GLY A 128 10.35 10.24 -9.34
CA GLY A 128 11.28 9.11 -9.44
C GLY A 128 11.06 8.15 -8.28
N SER A 129 12.06 7.37 -7.95
CA SER A 129 12.00 6.50 -6.78
C SER A 129 11.90 7.33 -5.52
N PRO A 130 10.95 7.07 -4.60
CA PRO A 130 10.87 7.78 -3.33
C PRO A 130 12.11 7.50 -2.48
N VAL A 131 12.45 8.44 -1.62
CA VAL A 131 13.62 8.41 -0.75
C VAL A 131 13.20 8.09 0.68
N ALA A 132 13.82 7.06 1.27
CA ALA A 132 13.68 6.78 2.68
C ALA A 132 14.50 7.77 3.51
N GLY A 133 13.82 8.50 4.37
CA GLY A 133 14.44 9.35 5.38
C GLY A 133 14.69 8.61 6.69
N GLU A 134 14.80 9.37 7.77
CA GLU A 134 15.09 8.79 9.08
C GLU A 134 13.98 7.88 9.59
N GLY A 135 14.33 6.68 10.01
CA GLY A 135 13.41 5.70 10.59
C GLY A 135 12.57 4.88 9.59
N VAL A 136 12.68 5.17 8.29
CA VAL A 136 11.89 4.51 7.24
C VAL A 136 12.63 3.29 6.68
N ASP A 137 11.93 2.16 6.53
CA ASP A 137 12.46 0.99 5.83
C ASP A 137 12.36 1.18 4.30
N ALA A 138 13.48 1.44 3.66
CA ALA A 138 13.55 1.65 2.21
C ALA A 138 13.03 0.45 1.39
N THR A 139 13.01 -0.76 1.95
CA THR A 139 12.53 -1.96 1.25
C THR A 139 11.02 -2.01 1.11
N LEU A 140 10.29 -1.22 1.91
CA LEU A 140 8.83 -1.09 1.86
C LEU A 140 8.37 0.00 0.89
N LEU A 141 9.29 0.89 0.45
CA LEU A 141 8.97 1.94 -0.51
C LEU A 141 8.80 1.41 -1.92
N GLY A 142 7.82 1.94 -2.62
CA GLY A 142 7.56 1.66 -4.02
C GLY A 142 6.74 2.76 -4.67
N THR A 143 6.28 2.52 -5.88
CA THR A 143 5.39 3.42 -6.62
C THR A 143 4.35 2.64 -7.40
N ILE A 144 3.19 3.26 -7.63
CA ILE A 144 2.20 2.85 -8.62
C ILE A 144 2.06 3.95 -9.66
N THR A 145 1.65 3.58 -10.88
CA THR A 145 1.33 4.55 -11.93
C THR A 145 -0.17 4.81 -11.90
N ARG A 146 -0.57 6.07 -11.71
CA ARG A 146 -1.97 6.52 -11.79
C ARG A 146 -2.42 6.65 -13.24
N ASP A 147 -3.74 6.82 -13.46
CA ASP A 147 -4.34 6.93 -14.80
C ASP A 147 -3.85 8.16 -15.56
N ASP A 148 -3.47 9.24 -14.87
CA ASP A 148 -2.88 10.45 -15.42
C ASP A 148 -1.39 10.30 -15.80
N GLY A 149 -0.78 9.14 -15.49
CA GLY A 149 0.63 8.82 -15.72
C GLY A 149 1.56 9.27 -14.60
N SER A 150 1.08 9.91 -13.55
CA SER A 150 1.89 10.27 -12.37
C SER A 150 2.29 9.05 -11.57
N LEU A 151 3.41 9.14 -10.83
CA LEU A 151 3.88 8.09 -9.93
C LEU A 151 3.47 8.42 -8.50
N GLN A 152 2.53 7.68 -7.95
CA GLN A 152 2.15 7.77 -6.55
C GLN A 152 3.03 6.86 -5.70
N VAL A 153 3.55 7.37 -4.59
CA VAL A 153 4.34 6.60 -3.62
C VAL A 153 3.48 5.54 -2.96
N THR A 154 4.09 4.38 -2.75
CA THR A 154 3.53 3.32 -1.89
C THR A 154 4.47 2.98 -0.75
N TYR A 155 3.92 2.53 0.36
CA TYR A 155 4.67 1.98 1.47
C TYR A 155 4.04 0.66 1.93
N ASN A 156 4.84 -0.39 2.01
CA ASN A 156 4.35 -1.76 2.24
C ASN A 156 3.21 -2.16 1.28
N GLY A 157 3.23 -1.63 0.04
CA GLY A 157 2.22 -1.87 -0.98
C GLY A 157 0.91 -1.08 -0.83
N TRP A 158 0.80 -0.22 0.17
CA TRP A 158 -0.31 0.73 0.32
C TRP A 158 0.01 2.04 -0.41
N PRO A 159 -0.89 2.58 -1.27
CA PRO A 159 -0.77 3.94 -1.78
C PRO A 159 -0.81 4.96 -0.64
N LEU A 160 0.06 5.97 -0.70
CA LEU A 160 0.15 7.01 0.32
C LEU A 160 -0.54 8.30 -0.14
N TYR A 161 -1.21 8.95 0.82
CA TYR A 161 -1.97 10.18 0.60
C TYR A 161 -1.65 11.22 1.68
N LEU A 162 -1.89 12.47 1.32
CA LEU A 162 -1.99 13.61 2.23
C LEU A 162 -3.47 13.87 2.55
N PHE A 163 -3.75 14.77 3.48
CA PHE A 163 -5.09 15.27 3.75
C PHE A 163 -5.13 16.80 3.60
N GLU A 164 -6.11 17.34 2.87
CA GLU A 164 -6.12 18.78 2.55
C GLU A 164 -6.32 19.68 3.79
N GLU A 165 -6.98 19.17 4.85
CA GLU A 165 -7.19 19.91 6.10
C GLU A 165 -6.01 19.80 7.08
N ASP A 166 -4.98 18.99 6.79
CA ASP A 166 -3.71 19.04 7.50
C ASP A 166 -2.91 20.23 6.97
N THR A 167 -2.85 21.31 7.75
CA THR A 167 -2.27 22.58 7.30
C THR A 167 -0.89 22.87 7.88
N ALA A 168 -0.45 22.07 8.82
CA ALA A 168 0.85 22.17 9.48
C ALA A 168 1.47 20.80 9.74
N ALA A 169 2.80 20.75 9.78
CA ALA A 169 3.54 19.56 10.17
C ALA A 169 3.07 19.03 11.52
N GLY A 170 2.76 17.74 11.56
CA GLY A 170 2.25 17.05 12.74
C GLY A 170 0.73 17.11 12.93
N ASP A 171 -0.02 17.80 12.06
CA ASP A 171 -1.48 17.68 12.01
C ASP A 171 -1.86 16.24 11.65
N THR A 172 -2.96 15.75 12.24
CA THR A 172 -3.46 14.38 12.06
C THR A 172 -4.99 14.37 11.95
N ASN A 173 -5.55 15.42 11.32
CA ASN A 173 -7.00 15.64 11.25
C ASN A 173 -7.74 14.57 10.43
N GLY A 174 -7.02 13.89 9.52
CA GLY A 174 -7.57 12.82 8.69
C GLY A 174 -7.72 11.46 9.38
N GLN A 175 -7.22 11.31 10.62
CA GLN A 175 -7.24 10.02 11.30
C GLN A 175 -8.64 9.51 11.59
N GLY A 176 -8.96 8.32 11.06
CA GLY A 176 -10.22 7.62 11.32
C GLY A 176 -11.45 8.22 10.61
N LEU A 177 -11.26 9.14 9.66
CA LEU A 177 -12.36 9.66 8.85
C LEU A 177 -12.92 8.56 7.94
N GLU A 178 -14.24 8.57 7.75
CA GLU A 178 -14.94 7.67 6.82
C GLU A 178 -15.46 8.48 5.63
N GLU A 179 -14.74 8.46 4.52
CA GLU A 179 -15.02 9.25 3.34
C GLU A 179 -14.75 8.44 2.07
N PHE A 180 -15.40 8.80 0.97
CA PHE A 180 -15.27 8.13 -0.32
C PHE A 180 -15.45 6.60 -0.28
N GLY A 181 -16.23 6.11 0.71
CA GLY A 181 -16.59 4.69 0.86
C GLY A 181 -15.59 3.84 1.61
N GLY A 182 -14.64 4.43 2.31
CA GLY A 182 -13.68 3.75 3.19
C GLY A 182 -13.16 4.60 4.33
N LEU A 183 -12.43 3.97 5.23
CA LEU A 183 -11.77 4.64 6.34
C LEU A 183 -10.35 5.06 5.93
N TRP A 184 -9.90 6.16 6.52
CA TRP A 184 -8.56 6.71 6.34
C TRP A 184 -7.77 6.60 7.64
N PHE A 185 -6.53 6.15 7.55
CA PHE A 185 -5.69 5.96 8.73
C PHE A 185 -4.26 6.42 8.48
N LEU A 186 -3.65 6.98 9.53
CA LEU A 186 -2.21 7.20 9.61
C LEU A 186 -1.45 5.89 9.42
N VAL A 187 -0.21 6.00 8.97
CA VAL A 187 0.65 4.84 8.66
C VAL A 187 1.77 4.74 9.67
N SER A 188 1.96 3.55 10.24
CA SER A 188 3.10 3.26 11.11
C SER A 188 4.40 3.04 10.32
N PRO A 189 5.57 3.10 10.96
CA PRO A 189 6.86 2.78 10.31
C PRO A 189 6.95 1.36 9.75
N GLU A 190 6.13 0.43 10.24
CA GLU A 190 6.02 -0.94 9.75
C GLU A 190 5.12 -1.04 8.50
N GLY A 191 4.48 0.07 8.10
CA GLY A 191 3.58 0.13 6.94
C GLY A 191 2.20 -0.43 7.20
N GLU A 192 1.73 -0.33 8.44
CA GLU A 192 0.40 -0.76 8.86
C GLU A 192 -0.48 0.47 9.16
N ALA A 193 -1.80 0.34 8.89
CA ALA A 193 -2.78 1.36 9.26
C ALA A 193 -2.95 1.43 10.78
N ILE A 194 -2.84 2.62 11.37
CA ILE A 194 -3.00 2.84 12.81
C ILE A 194 -4.49 2.94 13.13
N GLN A 195 -5.10 1.81 13.52
CA GLN A 195 -6.53 1.69 13.83
C GLN A 195 -6.76 1.84 15.35
N GLN A 196 -6.69 3.07 15.85
CA GLN A 196 -6.93 3.38 17.27
C GLN A 196 -8.09 4.34 17.42
#